data_5d5a7f9144b07cb2b304c4fccef3ef65
#
_entry.id   5d5a7f9144b07cb2b304c4fccef3ef65
#
_cell.length_a   1.000
_cell.length_b   1.000
_cell.length_c   1.000
_cell.angle_alpha   90.00
_cell.angle_beta   90.00
_cell.angle_gamma   90.00
#
_symmetry.space_group_name_H-M   'P 1'
#
loop_
_entity.id
_entity.type
_entity.pdbx_description
1 polymer ?
#
loop_
_entity_poly.entity_id
_entity_poly.type
_entity_poly.pdbx_seq_one_letter_code
_entity_poly.pdbx_strand_id
1 'polypeptide(L)'
;MDAQRTLRRAISCVGIGLHSGNKVQLSLKPAAVDFGIRFRRTDLGDHEVPANVQHLAGIQLATALSRNAVSVETVEHLLAALVSMSIDNVLIELNSSEVPIMDGSAAPFIYLIQEAGVKRQGSPRTYLKITRPISLSRGDKRIALYPSDQFKVTYSISYDHPLLRHQARTLEITEDSFIEQIAPARTFTFLKDVEMLRQNGLALGGSLDNAIVLGETGVLNNALRFEDEFVRHKILDAVGDLALVGYPVIGHLVAHRAGHALHTEFAGKILEAADCWSLVQGPLDALVPAASVPVTAPSLAN
;
A
#
# COMPACT_ATOMS: atom_id res chain seq x y z
N MET A 1 17.85 0.05 19.26
CA MET A 1 17.15 1.04 18.41
C MET A 1 16.70 0.38 17.13
N ASP A 2 15.45 0.58 16.75
CA ASP A 2 15.02 0.21 15.41
C ASP A 2 15.75 1.09 14.40
N ALA A 3 16.45 0.43 13.49
CA ALA A 3 17.21 1.10 12.47
C ALA A 3 16.46 1.05 11.13
N GLN A 4 16.62 2.06 10.31
CA GLN A 4 16.15 2.04 8.92
C GLN A 4 16.66 0.79 8.20
N ARG A 5 15.88 0.33 7.24
CA ARG A 5 16.18 -0.89 6.46
C ARG A 5 16.12 -0.63 4.96
N THR A 6 16.99 -1.32 4.24
CA THR A 6 16.99 -1.42 2.78
C THR A 6 17.25 -2.86 2.36
N LEU A 7 17.25 -3.14 1.07
CA LEU A 7 17.61 -4.45 0.54
C LEU A 7 19.13 -4.71 0.61
N ARG A 8 19.55 -5.97 0.68
CA ARG A 8 20.99 -6.35 0.60
C ARG A 8 21.49 -6.31 -0.83
N ARG A 9 20.66 -6.73 -1.79
CA ARG A 9 20.98 -6.79 -3.22
C ARG A 9 19.79 -6.39 -4.07
N ALA A 10 20.06 -6.01 -5.29
CA ALA A 10 19.00 -5.80 -6.27
C ALA A 10 18.34 -7.12 -6.66
N ILE A 11 17.05 -7.07 -6.93
CA ILE A 11 16.26 -8.20 -7.42
C ILE A 11 15.26 -7.71 -8.46
N SER A 12 14.93 -8.55 -9.43
CA SER A 12 14.02 -8.18 -10.51
C SER A 12 13.00 -9.27 -10.77
N CYS A 13 11.86 -8.87 -11.30
CA CYS A 13 10.84 -9.76 -11.82
C CYS A 13 10.24 -9.20 -13.12
N VAL A 14 9.47 -10.04 -13.79
CA VAL A 14 8.67 -9.67 -14.96
C VAL A 14 7.24 -10.09 -14.72
N GLY A 15 6.30 -9.22 -15.07
CA GLY A 15 4.88 -9.49 -14.97
C GLY A 15 4.08 -8.67 -15.96
N ILE A 16 2.79 -8.56 -15.72
CA ILE A 16 1.83 -7.82 -16.57
C ILE A 16 1.11 -6.80 -15.69
N GLY A 17 0.92 -5.57 -16.20
CA GLY A 17 0.06 -4.58 -15.57
C GLY A 17 -1.40 -5.02 -15.59
N LEU A 18 -2.13 -4.88 -14.49
CA LEU A 18 -3.53 -5.30 -14.40
C LEU A 18 -4.41 -4.52 -15.36
N HIS A 19 -4.26 -3.20 -15.38
CA HIS A 19 -5.11 -2.31 -16.17
C HIS A 19 -4.57 -2.15 -17.59
N SER A 20 -3.28 -1.90 -17.75
CA SER A 20 -2.64 -1.65 -19.04
C SER A 20 -2.48 -2.91 -19.92
N GLY A 21 -2.38 -4.10 -19.31
CA GLY A 21 -2.03 -5.34 -20.01
C GLY A 21 -0.58 -5.37 -20.52
N ASN A 22 0.22 -4.35 -20.26
CA ASN A 22 1.59 -4.25 -20.72
C ASN A 22 2.52 -5.18 -19.94
N LYS A 23 3.52 -5.73 -20.63
CA LYS A 23 4.60 -6.45 -19.99
C LYS A 23 5.51 -5.47 -19.25
N VAL A 24 5.76 -5.76 -17.98
CA VAL A 24 6.53 -4.90 -17.08
C VAL A 24 7.71 -5.66 -16.52
N GLN A 25 8.91 -5.07 -16.63
CA GLN A 25 10.07 -5.46 -15.85
C GLN A 25 10.18 -4.51 -14.65
N LEU A 26 10.19 -5.08 -13.46
CA LEU A 26 10.34 -4.35 -12.21
C LEU A 26 11.63 -4.80 -11.52
N SER A 27 12.38 -3.83 -10.97
CA SER A 27 13.60 -4.09 -10.20
C SER A 27 13.55 -3.33 -8.88
N LEU A 28 13.77 -4.03 -7.78
CA LEU A 28 13.95 -3.44 -6.46
C LEU A 28 15.44 -3.32 -6.18
N LYS A 29 15.92 -2.10 -5.86
CA LYS A 29 17.35 -1.83 -5.62
C LYS A 29 17.56 -1.24 -4.24
N PRO A 30 18.65 -1.62 -3.53
CA PRO A 30 19.06 -0.96 -2.29
C PRO A 30 19.18 0.55 -2.48
N ALA A 31 18.81 1.31 -1.44
CA ALA A 31 18.98 2.76 -1.44
C ALA A 31 19.67 3.24 -0.16
N ALA A 32 20.18 4.47 -0.17
CA ALA A 32 20.85 5.10 0.96
C ALA A 32 19.88 5.37 2.13
N VAL A 33 20.41 5.66 3.29
CA VAL A 33 19.68 6.19 4.44
C VAL A 33 18.88 7.43 4.03
N ASP A 34 17.66 7.57 4.53
CA ASP A 34 16.76 8.71 4.29
C ASP A 34 16.36 8.91 2.80
N PHE A 35 16.58 7.89 1.95
CA PHE A 35 16.15 7.93 0.55
C PHE A 35 14.63 7.83 0.40
N GLY A 36 13.99 7.06 1.30
CA GLY A 36 12.57 6.73 1.20
C GLY A 36 12.27 5.71 0.10
N ILE A 37 11.01 5.58 -0.25
CA ILE A 37 10.53 4.72 -1.34
C ILE A 37 10.34 5.60 -2.58
N ARG A 38 11.01 5.26 -3.68
CA ARG A 38 10.88 5.99 -4.95
C ARG A 38 10.76 5.04 -6.12
N PHE A 39 9.89 5.42 -7.04
CA PHE A 39 9.75 4.77 -8.34
C PHE A 39 10.60 5.51 -9.37
N ARG A 40 11.19 4.76 -10.32
CA ARG A 40 11.94 5.30 -11.46
C ARG A 40 11.45 4.68 -12.75
N ARG A 41 11.01 5.50 -13.70
CA ARG A 41 10.59 5.10 -15.04
C ARG A 41 11.80 5.05 -15.97
N THR A 42 12.33 3.84 -16.18
CA THR A 42 13.55 3.66 -17.02
C THR A 42 13.28 3.83 -18.51
N ASP A 43 12.04 3.70 -18.93
CA ASP A 43 11.59 3.95 -20.30
C ASP A 43 11.38 5.44 -20.62
N LEU A 44 11.38 6.31 -19.61
CA LEU A 44 11.14 7.75 -19.75
C LEU A 44 12.33 8.60 -19.25
N GLY A 45 13.57 8.12 -19.44
CA GLY A 45 14.78 8.89 -19.09
C GLY A 45 15.03 8.98 -17.58
N ASP A 46 14.74 7.89 -16.85
CA ASP A 46 15.05 7.74 -15.43
C ASP A 46 14.35 8.76 -14.50
N HIS A 47 13.16 9.23 -14.88
CA HIS A 47 12.37 10.10 -14.02
C HIS A 47 11.92 9.41 -12.74
N GLU A 48 12.17 10.06 -11.59
CA GLU A 48 11.81 9.56 -10.27
C GLU A 48 10.49 10.16 -9.76
N VAL A 49 9.64 9.29 -9.20
CA VAL A 49 8.39 9.65 -8.54
C VAL A 49 8.45 9.14 -7.09
N PRO A 50 8.56 10.02 -6.09
CA PRO A 50 8.51 9.62 -4.68
C PRO A 50 7.16 9.04 -4.29
N ALA A 51 7.16 8.00 -3.46
CA ALA A 51 5.94 7.38 -2.93
C ALA A 51 5.43 8.14 -1.70
N ASN A 52 4.73 9.25 -1.94
CA ASN A 52 4.10 10.05 -0.89
C ASN A 52 2.85 10.77 -1.39
N VAL A 53 2.05 11.30 -0.48
CA VAL A 53 0.76 11.96 -0.79
C VAL A 53 0.89 13.16 -1.72
N GLN A 54 2.04 13.84 -1.77
CA GLN A 54 2.27 15.01 -2.63
C GLN A 54 2.33 14.64 -4.13
N HIS A 55 2.52 13.36 -4.43
CA HIS A 55 2.61 12.84 -5.78
C HIS A 55 1.40 12.01 -6.20
N LEU A 56 0.33 12.01 -5.39
CA LEU A 56 -0.95 11.38 -5.77
C LEU A 56 -1.50 12.00 -7.06
N ALA A 57 -1.81 11.16 -8.04
CA ALA A 57 -2.21 11.61 -9.37
C ALA A 57 -3.58 11.07 -9.83
N GLY A 58 -4.02 9.95 -9.31
CA GLY A 58 -5.28 9.34 -9.71
C GLY A 58 -5.69 8.22 -8.76
N ILE A 59 -6.98 7.90 -8.75
CA ILE A 59 -7.57 6.96 -7.80
C ILE A 59 -8.70 6.16 -8.48
N GLN A 60 -8.61 5.97 -9.78
CA GLN A 60 -9.56 5.13 -10.51
C GLN A 60 -9.13 3.66 -10.38
N LEU A 61 -9.75 2.94 -9.44
CA LEU A 61 -9.59 1.51 -9.16
C LEU A 61 -8.24 1.07 -8.57
N ALA A 62 -7.22 1.89 -8.62
CA ALA A 62 -5.88 1.66 -8.08
C ALA A 62 -5.25 3.00 -7.64
N THR A 63 -4.20 2.94 -6.87
CA THR A 63 -3.45 4.12 -6.44
C THR A 63 -2.38 4.46 -7.47
N ALA A 64 -2.41 5.70 -7.97
CA ALA A 64 -1.44 6.22 -8.92
C ALA A 64 -0.65 7.40 -8.33
N LEU A 65 0.62 7.46 -8.69
CA LEU A 65 1.55 8.54 -8.33
C LEU A 65 2.04 9.22 -9.61
N SER A 66 2.28 10.54 -9.56
CA SER A 66 2.84 11.27 -10.69
C SER A 66 3.77 12.40 -10.25
N ARG A 67 4.76 12.66 -11.08
CA ARG A 67 5.64 13.82 -11.01
C ARG A 67 6.07 14.22 -12.41
N ASN A 68 5.96 15.53 -12.75
CA ASN A 68 6.37 16.06 -14.06
C ASN A 68 5.78 15.26 -15.24
N ALA A 69 4.47 14.98 -15.19
CA ALA A 69 3.73 14.21 -16.20
C ALA A 69 4.17 12.72 -16.34
N VAL A 70 5.03 12.22 -15.49
CA VAL A 70 5.40 10.80 -15.42
C VAL A 70 4.60 10.12 -14.33
N SER A 71 3.81 9.09 -14.66
CA SER A 71 2.98 8.35 -13.72
C SER A 71 3.48 6.93 -13.46
N VAL A 72 3.13 6.45 -12.26
CA VAL A 72 3.23 5.03 -11.86
C VAL A 72 1.94 4.64 -11.16
N GLU A 73 1.34 3.55 -11.60
CA GLU A 73 0.00 3.10 -11.22
C GLU A 73 0.05 1.73 -10.50
N THR A 74 -1.02 1.40 -9.77
CA THR A 74 -1.17 0.11 -9.05
C THR A 74 -0.02 -0.13 -8.06
N VAL A 75 0.31 0.92 -7.28
CA VAL A 75 1.48 0.89 -6.37
C VAL A 75 1.18 0.24 -5.02
N GLU A 76 -0.07 0.13 -4.63
CA GLU A 76 -0.55 -0.22 -3.29
C GLU A 76 -0.06 -1.60 -2.80
N HIS A 77 -0.08 -2.64 -3.63
CA HIS A 77 0.34 -3.99 -3.22
C HIS A 77 1.84 -4.07 -2.92
N LEU A 78 2.64 -3.42 -3.77
CA LEU A 78 4.08 -3.34 -3.57
C LEU A 78 4.43 -2.47 -2.35
N LEU A 79 3.76 -1.34 -2.17
CA LEU A 79 3.95 -0.48 -1.00
C LEU A 79 3.57 -1.22 0.29
N ALA A 80 2.45 -1.96 0.30
CA ALA A 80 2.05 -2.78 1.44
C ALA A 80 3.13 -3.81 1.80
N ALA A 81 3.71 -4.51 0.81
CA ALA A 81 4.80 -5.45 1.03
C ALA A 81 6.05 -4.76 1.63
N LEU A 82 6.47 -3.62 1.06
CA LEU A 82 7.66 -2.90 1.50
C LEU A 82 7.53 -2.41 2.95
N VAL A 83 6.42 -1.73 3.29
CA VAL A 83 6.27 -1.18 4.64
C VAL A 83 6.07 -2.26 5.69
N SER A 84 5.37 -3.35 5.36
CA SER A 84 5.16 -4.48 6.27
C SER A 84 6.44 -5.28 6.52
N MET A 85 7.36 -5.35 5.53
CA MET A 85 8.72 -5.89 5.69
C MET A 85 9.70 -4.87 6.27
N SER A 86 9.21 -3.72 6.72
CA SER A 86 10.01 -2.65 7.31
C SER A 86 11.13 -2.14 6.38
N ILE A 87 10.89 -2.08 5.07
CA ILE A 87 11.81 -1.47 4.11
C ILE A 87 11.51 0.03 4.05
N ASP A 88 12.44 0.82 4.53
CA ASP A 88 12.33 2.28 4.57
C ASP A 88 12.91 2.94 3.31
N ASN A 89 13.98 2.34 2.74
CA ASN A 89 14.74 2.94 1.65
C ASN A 89 14.91 1.95 0.48
N VAL A 90 14.29 2.25 -0.65
CA VAL A 90 14.35 1.41 -1.85
C VAL A 90 14.12 2.25 -3.11
N LEU A 91 14.89 1.96 -4.16
CA LEU A 91 14.63 2.44 -5.50
C LEU A 91 13.93 1.33 -6.30
N ILE A 92 12.76 1.64 -6.82
CA ILE A 92 11.92 0.75 -7.62
C ILE A 92 12.00 1.20 -9.07
N GLU A 93 12.67 0.42 -9.91
CA GLU A 93 12.73 0.70 -11.35
C GLU A 93 11.69 -0.11 -12.11
N LEU A 94 11.00 0.52 -13.06
CA LEU A 94 10.06 -0.13 -13.95
C LEU A 94 10.13 0.51 -15.35
N ASN A 95 9.89 -0.31 -16.38
CA ASN A 95 9.90 0.10 -17.78
C ASN A 95 8.50 0.29 -18.38
N SER A 96 7.49 0.54 -17.51
CA SER A 96 6.09 0.76 -17.88
C SER A 96 5.41 1.65 -16.85
N SER A 97 4.22 2.15 -17.15
CA SER A 97 3.44 3.01 -16.23
C SER A 97 2.83 2.28 -15.04
N GLU A 98 2.81 0.96 -15.03
CA GLU A 98 2.07 0.21 -14.01
C GLU A 98 2.96 -0.81 -13.32
N VAL A 99 2.83 -0.96 -11.99
CA VAL A 99 3.47 -2.04 -11.24
C VAL A 99 2.82 -3.37 -11.66
N PRO A 100 3.60 -4.46 -11.90
CA PRO A 100 3.01 -5.72 -12.33
C PRO A 100 2.09 -6.29 -11.24
N ILE A 101 0.92 -6.77 -11.64
CA ILE A 101 -0.09 -7.29 -10.71
C ILE A 101 0.32 -8.60 -10.04
N MET A 102 1.23 -9.33 -10.64
CA MET A 102 1.69 -10.65 -10.20
C MET A 102 0.52 -11.64 -10.13
N ASP A 103 0.25 -12.20 -8.96
CA ASP A 103 -0.90 -13.09 -8.70
C ASP A 103 -2.12 -12.36 -8.10
N GLY A 104 -2.08 -11.02 -8.09
CA GLY A 104 -3.12 -10.18 -7.51
C GLY A 104 -3.00 -9.92 -6.01
N SER A 105 -1.94 -10.41 -5.37
CA SER A 105 -1.66 -10.26 -3.93
C SER A 105 -0.31 -9.58 -3.68
N ALA A 106 0.06 -9.35 -2.42
CA ALA A 106 1.38 -8.85 -2.04
C ALA A 106 2.43 -9.97 -1.84
N ALA A 107 2.03 -11.25 -1.80
CA ALA A 107 2.92 -12.35 -1.50
C ALA A 107 4.12 -12.48 -2.45
N PRO A 108 4.00 -12.30 -3.78
CA PRO A 108 5.15 -12.32 -4.68
C PRO A 108 6.18 -11.22 -4.38
N PHE A 109 5.74 -10.03 -3.95
CA PHE A 109 6.65 -8.96 -3.56
C PHE A 109 7.36 -9.25 -2.24
N ILE A 110 6.65 -9.85 -1.27
CA ILE A 110 7.26 -10.37 -0.03
C ILE A 110 8.38 -11.37 -0.38
N TYR A 111 8.09 -12.34 -1.26
CA TYR A 111 9.08 -13.30 -1.72
C TYR A 111 10.32 -12.63 -2.32
N LEU A 112 10.14 -11.63 -3.20
CA LEU A 112 11.26 -10.87 -3.77
C LEU A 112 12.08 -10.15 -2.69
N ILE A 113 11.44 -9.52 -1.70
CA ILE A 113 12.11 -8.83 -0.60
C ILE A 113 12.93 -9.82 0.23
N GLN A 114 12.36 -10.99 0.56
CA GLN A 114 13.05 -12.07 1.30
C GLN A 114 14.25 -12.60 0.53
N GLU A 115 14.10 -12.86 -0.77
CA GLU A 115 15.19 -13.31 -1.66
C GLU A 115 16.30 -12.24 -1.80
N ALA A 116 15.94 -10.95 -1.88
CA ALA A 116 16.93 -9.88 -1.89
C ALA A 116 17.69 -9.78 -0.56
N GLY A 117 17.05 -10.21 0.51
CA GLY A 117 17.52 -10.06 1.88
C GLY A 117 17.41 -8.60 2.37
N VAL A 118 17.23 -8.43 3.67
CA VAL A 118 17.09 -7.12 4.32
C VAL A 118 18.41 -6.73 4.99
N LYS A 119 18.80 -5.46 4.84
CA LYS A 119 19.99 -4.83 5.45
C LYS A 119 19.56 -3.70 6.38
N ARG A 120 19.97 -3.79 7.66
CA ARG A 120 19.84 -2.66 8.61
C ARG A 120 20.85 -1.57 8.26
N GLN A 121 20.45 -0.31 8.40
CA GLN A 121 21.27 0.87 8.15
C GLN A 121 21.65 1.58 9.46
N GLY A 122 22.57 2.53 9.40
CA GLY A 122 23.12 3.21 10.59
C GLY A 122 22.23 4.31 11.18
N SER A 123 21.06 4.58 10.63
CA SER A 123 20.14 5.64 11.09
C SER A 123 18.94 5.07 11.83
N PRO A 124 18.43 5.74 12.87
CA PRO A 124 17.23 5.31 13.56
C PRO A 124 16.00 5.37 12.63
N ARG A 125 15.07 4.44 12.83
CA ARG A 125 13.76 4.46 12.18
C ARG A 125 12.85 5.45 12.89
N THR A 126 12.18 6.30 12.12
CA THR A 126 11.22 7.27 12.64
C THR A 126 9.81 6.80 12.35
N TYR A 127 8.93 6.88 13.36
CA TYR A 127 7.52 6.50 13.29
C TYR A 127 6.64 7.72 13.48
N LEU A 128 5.47 7.73 12.85
CA LEU A 128 4.39 8.67 13.12
C LEU A 128 3.43 8.01 14.13
N LYS A 129 3.51 8.45 15.41
CA LYS A 129 2.66 7.94 16.50
C LYS A 129 1.44 8.82 16.67
N ILE A 130 0.25 8.23 16.57
CA ILE A 130 -1.02 8.93 16.79
C ILE A 130 -1.22 9.20 18.27
N THR A 131 -1.49 10.46 18.59
CA THR A 131 -1.73 10.94 19.97
C THR A 131 -3.18 11.35 20.22
N ARG A 132 -3.91 11.75 19.18
CA ARG A 132 -5.35 12.06 19.19
C ARG A 132 -6.06 11.48 17.97
N PRO A 133 -7.36 11.14 18.08
CA PRO A 133 -8.09 10.56 16.96
C PRO A 133 -8.16 11.50 15.74
N ILE A 134 -7.99 10.92 14.55
CA ILE A 134 -8.21 11.57 13.25
C ILE A 134 -9.27 10.74 12.53
N SER A 135 -10.26 11.38 11.89
CA SER A 135 -11.30 10.65 11.17
C SER A 135 -11.75 11.38 9.90
N LEU A 136 -12.22 10.60 8.92
CA LEU A 136 -12.79 11.08 7.67
C LEU A 136 -13.98 10.23 7.29
N SER A 137 -15.03 10.86 6.75
CA SER A 137 -16.24 10.16 6.28
C SER A 137 -16.70 10.73 4.93
N ARG A 138 -17.20 9.86 4.06
CA ARG A 138 -17.81 10.21 2.77
C ARG A 138 -19.04 9.33 2.57
N GLY A 139 -20.23 9.88 2.82
CA GLY A 139 -21.48 9.13 2.86
C GLY A 139 -21.44 8.05 3.95
N ASP A 140 -21.63 6.79 3.56
CA ASP A 140 -21.59 5.62 4.45
C ASP A 140 -20.17 5.04 4.64
N LYS A 141 -19.18 5.58 3.95
CA LYS A 141 -17.77 5.15 4.07
C LYS A 141 -17.07 5.92 5.17
N ARG A 142 -16.29 5.23 5.99
CA ARG A 142 -15.61 5.84 7.15
C ARG A 142 -14.20 5.27 7.29
N ILE A 143 -13.29 6.14 7.72
CA ILE A 143 -11.94 5.77 8.11
C ILE A 143 -11.51 6.64 9.27
N ALA A 144 -10.87 6.05 10.27
CA ALA A 144 -10.36 6.75 11.42
C ALA A 144 -9.07 6.10 11.92
N LEU A 145 -8.21 6.89 12.56
CA LEU A 145 -6.98 6.45 13.18
C LEU A 145 -6.98 6.90 14.63
N TYR A 146 -6.90 5.96 15.56
CA TYR A 146 -6.92 6.18 17.00
C TYR A 146 -5.55 5.94 17.61
N PRO A 147 -5.21 6.56 18.77
CA PRO A 147 -4.03 6.23 19.54
C PRO A 147 -3.95 4.73 19.85
N SER A 148 -2.76 4.17 19.69
CA SER A 148 -2.41 2.78 20.02
C SER A 148 -0.91 2.69 20.20
N ASP A 149 -0.41 1.67 20.86
CA ASP A 149 1.04 1.44 20.98
C ASP A 149 1.62 0.59 19.84
N GLN A 150 0.76 0.07 18.97
CA GLN A 150 1.13 -0.77 17.83
C GLN A 150 0.31 -0.34 16.60
N PHE A 151 0.73 -0.75 15.40
CA PHE A 151 -0.08 -0.58 14.22
C PHE A 151 -1.12 -1.70 14.14
N LYS A 152 -2.37 -1.34 14.37
CA LYS A 152 -3.53 -2.24 14.33
C LYS A 152 -4.51 -1.79 13.28
N VAL A 153 -5.13 -2.73 12.59
CA VAL A 153 -6.17 -2.46 11.59
C VAL A 153 -7.44 -3.22 11.94
N THR A 154 -8.56 -2.50 12.00
CA THR A 154 -9.91 -3.08 11.95
C THR A 154 -10.55 -2.63 10.65
N TYR A 155 -10.91 -3.55 9.79
CA TYR A 155 -11.52 -3.27 8.51
C TYR A 155 -12.84 -4.03 8.36
N SER A 156 -13.87 -3.37 7.84
CA SER A 156 -15.14 -3.99 7.49
C SER A 156 -15.57 -3.59 6.09
N ILE A 157 -16.10 -4.56 5.36
CA ILE A 157 -16.68 -4.40 4.02
C ILE A 157 -18.13 -4.85 4.04
N SER A 158 -18.91 -4.27 3.16
CA SER A 158 -20.29 -4.68 2.91
C SER A 158 -20.64 -4.36 1.46
N TYR A 159 -20.95 -5.39 0.69
CA TYR A 159 -21.39 -5.29 -0.70
C TYR A 159 -22.71 -6.03 -0.86
N ASP A 160 -23.48 -5.68 -1.88
CA ASP A 160 -24.68 -6.41 -2.24
C ASP A 160 -24.32 -7.68 -3.03
N HIS A 161 -23.75 -8.63 -2.30
CA HIS A 161 -23.37 -9.95 -2.85
C HIS A 161 -23.35 -10.99 -1.70
N PRO A 162 -23.87 -12.23 -1.89
CA PRO A 162 -24.00 -13.24 -0.84
C PRO A 162 -22.70 -13.49 -0.05
N LEU A 163 -21.55 -13.55 -0.72
CA LEU A 163 -20.25 -13.81 -0.10
C LEU A 163 -19.65 -12.58 0.60
N LEU A 164 -20.14 -11.36 0.31
CA LEU A 164 -19.57 -10.08 0.78
C LEU A 164 -20.56 -9.21 1.54
N ARG A 165 -21.72 -9.76 1.97
CA ARG A 165 -22.72 -8.97 2.69
C ARG A 165 -22.17 -8.27 3.91
N HIS A 166 -21.29 -8.96 4.63
CA HIS A 166 -20.55 -8.39 5.74
C HIS A 166 -19.33 -9.25 6.03
N GLN A 167 -18.15 -8.68 5.89
CA GLN A 167 -16.91 -9.26 6.39
C GLN A 167 -16.21 -8.20 7.24
N ALA A 168 -15.67 -8.61 8.38
CA ALA A 168 -14.88 -7.73 9.24
C ALA A 168 -13.69 -8.49 9.82
N ARG A 169 -12.55 -7.80 9.94
CA ARG A 169 -11.34 -8.36 10.53
C ARG A 169 -10.60 -7.31 11.33
N THR A 170 -10.05 -7.72 12.45
CA THR A 170 -9.12 -6.93 13.25
C THR A 170 -7.80 -7.69 13.35
N LEU A 171 -6.69 -7.00 13.11
CA LEU A 171 -5.36 -7.58 13.12
C LEU A 171 -4.33 -6.53 13.55
N GLU A 172 -3.36 -6.93 14.35
CA GLU A 172 -2.12 -6.19 14.53
C GLU A 172 -1.20 -6.48 13.34
N ILE A 173 -0.68 -5.43 12.71
CA ILE A 173 0.18 -5.54 11.54
C ILE A 173 1.63 -5.62 12.00
N THR A 174 2.13 -6.82 12.07
CA THR A 174 3.55 -7.16 12.23
C THR A 174 4.06 -7.78 10.93
N GLU A 175 5.37 -7.96 10.80
CA GLU A 175 5.98 -8.65 9.65
C GLU A 175 5.36 -10.05 9.49
N ASP A 176 5.32 -10.86 10.56
CA ASP A 176 4.78 -12.22 10.53
C ASP A 176 3.28 -12.25 10.22
N SER A 177 2.48 -11.43 10.93
CA SER A 177 1.04 -11.42 10.72
C SER A 177 0.65 -10.95 9.32
N PHE A 178 1.40 -10.01 8.75
CA PHE A 178 1.18 -9.56 7.37
C PHE A 178 1.52 -10.66 6.36
N ILE A 179 2.68 -11.30 6.49
CA ILE A 179 3.11 -12.40 5.61
C ILE A 179 2.09 -13.53 5.61
N GLU A 180 1.68 -13.97 6.79
CA GLU A 180 0.83 -15.16 6.93
C GLU A 180 -0.65 -14.89 6.63
N GLN A 181 -1.16 -13.72 7.00
CA GLN A 181 -2.59 -13.49 7.05
C GLN A 181 -3.10 -12.45 6.06
N ILE A 182 -2.26 -11.57 5.53
CA ILE A 182 -2.68 -10.46 4.66
C ILE A 182 -2.06 -10.54 3.28
N ALA A 183 -0.74 -10.73 3.20
CA ALA A 183 -0.01 -10.72 1.92
C ALA A 183 -0.58 -11.69 0.87
N PRO A 184 -1.08 -12.89 1.20
CA PRO A 184 -1.64 -13.80 0.19
C PRO A 184 -3.03 -13.42 -0.33
N ALA A 185 -3.73 -12.45 0.28
CA ALA A 185 -5.08 -12.07 -0.13
C ALA A 185 -5.08 -11.36 -1.49
N ARG A 186 -5.86 -11.87 -2.44
CA ARG A 186 -5.91 -11.39 -3.82
C ARG A 186 -6.92 -10.28 -4.02
N THR A 187 -6.64 -9.40 -4.99
CA THR A 187 -7.60 -8.42 -5.50
C THR A 187 -8.81 -9.10 -6.12
N PHE A 188 -9.94 -8.38 -6.18
CA PHE A 188 -11.20 -8.92 -6.66
C PHE A 188 -12.01 -7.90 -7.45
N THR A 189 -12.84 -8.42 -8.35
CA THR A 189 -13.80 -7.63 -9.12
C THR A 189 -15.10 -8.43 -9.32
N PHE A 190 -16.19 -7.73 -9.68
CA PHE A 190 -17.43 -8.38 -10.07
C PHE A 190 -17.44 -8.64 -11.58
N LEU A 191 -17.91 -9.84 -11.98
CA LEU A 191 -18.00 -10.22 -13.39
C LEU A 191 -18.79 -9.18 -14.22
N LYS A 192 -19.86 -8.64 -13.66
CA LYS A 192 -20.69 -7.60 -14.30
C LYS A 192 -19.91 -6.33 -14.66
N ASP A 193 -18.81 -6.04 -13.95
CA ASP A 193 -18.02 -4.83 -14.17
C ASP A 193 -16.86 -5.06 -15.15
N VAL A 194 -16.47 -6.34 -15.40
CA VAL A 194 -15.30 -6.69 -16.22
C VAL A 194 -15.41 -6.15 -17.65
N GLU A 195 -16.58 -6.31 -18.28
CA GLU A 195 -16.77 -5.85 -19.66
C GLU A 195 -16.69 -4.33 -19.76
N MET A 196 -17.35 -3.62 -18.84
CA MET A 196 -17.28 -2.15 -18.76
C MET A 196 -15.83 -1.68 -18.53
N LEU A 197 -15.09 -2.33 -17.65
CA LEU A 197 -13.68 -2.00 -17.40
C LEU A 197 -12.86 -2.14 -18.69
N ARG A 198 -13.00 -3.25 -19.42
CA ARG A 198 -12.29 -3.50 -20.67
C ARG A 198 -12.65 -2.50 -21.76
N GLN A 199 -13.93 -2.14 -21.88
CA GLN A 199 -14.39 -1.12 -22.83
C GLN A 199 -13.78 0.27 -22.53
N ASN A 200 -13.46 0.55 -21.27
CA ASN A 200 -12.76 1.75 -20.83
C ASN A 200 -11.22 1.63 -20.82
N GLY A 201 -10.67 0.57 -21.43
CA GLY A 201 -9.22 0.36 -21.51
C GLY A 201 -8.57 -0.08 -20.19
N LEU A 202 -9.36 -0.60 -19.24
CA LEU A 202 -8.91 -1.10 -17.94
C LEU A 202 -9.01 -2.62 -17.86
N ALA A 203 -8.34 -3.23 -16.87
CA ALA A 203 -8.32 -4.67 -16.64
C ALA A 203 -7.90 -5.49 -17.88
N LEU A 204 -7.07 -4.92 -18.77
CA LEU A 204 -6.61 -5.58 -20.00
C LEU A 204 -5.69 -6.78 -19.73
N GLY A 205 -4.93 -6.74 -18.61
CA GLY A 205 -4.09 -7.84 -18.13
C GLY A 205 -4.78 -8.75 -17.09
N GLY A 206 -6.05 -8.48 -16.79
CA GLY A 206 -6.81 -9.24 -15.79
C GLY A 206 -7.17 -10.65 -16.25
N SER A 207 -6.94 -11.62 -15.36
CA SER A 207 -7.25 -13.04 -15.54
C SER A 207 -7.71 -13.68 -14.22
N LEU A 208 -8.21 -14.92 -14.28
CA LEU A 208 -8.55 -15.68 -13.08
C LEU A 208 -7.31 -16.08 -12.23
N ASP A 209 -6.11 -15.94 -12.79
CA ASP A 209 -4.85 -16.22 -12.07
C ASP A 209 -4.39 -15.04 -11.21
N ASN A 210 -4.83 -13.81 -11.55
CA ASN A 210 -4.35 -12.58 -10.88
C ASN A 210 -5.46 -11.72 -10.28
N ALA A 211 -6.72 -12.15 -10.33
CA ALA A 211 -7.84 -11.51 -9.65
C ALA A 211 -8.92 -12.52 -9.30
N ILE A 212 -9.61 -12.32 -8.19
CA ILE A 212 -10.84 -13.06 -7.87
C ILE A 212 -11.99 -12.41 -8.63
N VAL A 213 -12.70 -13.18 -9.44
CA VAL A 213 -13.87 -12.72 -10.18
C VAL A 213 -15.14 -13.27 -9.52
N LEU A 214 -15.99 -12.36 -9.06
CA LEU A 214 -17.27 -12.65 -8.41
C LEU A 214 -18.39 -12.73 -9.46
N GLY A 215 -19.03 -13.89 -9.57
CA GLY A 215 -20.28 -14.07 -10.30
C GLY A 215 -21.48 -13.54 -9.48
N GLU A 216 -22.68 -14.00 -9.79
CA GLU A 216 -23.89 -13.59 -9.06
C GLU A 216 -23.96 -14.17 -7.64
N THR A 217 -23.52 -15.40 -7.43
CA THR A 217 -23.65 -16.12 -6.14
C THR A 217 -22.36 -16.71 -5.61
N GLY A 218 -21.27 -16.73 -6.40
CA GLY A 218 -20.01 -17.37 -6.06
C GLY A 218 -18.82 -16.74 -6.76
N VAL A 219 -17.65 -17.36 -6.63
CA VAL A 219 -16.43 -16.99 -7.35
C VAL A 219 -16.24 -17.87 -8.58
N LEU A 220 -15.67 -17.30 -9.65
CA LEU A 220 -15.34 -18.06 -10.86
C LEU A 220 -13.99 -18.78 -10.74
N ASN A 221 -13.14 -18.31 -9.82
CA ASN A 221 -11.85 -18.94 -9.51
C ASN A 221 -12.07 -20.28 -8.78
N ASN A 222 -11.07 -21.17 -8.79
CA ASN A 222 -11.19 -22.50 -8.20
C ASN A 222 -11.47 -22.48 -6.69
N ALA A 223 -10.75 -21.64 -5.93
CA ALA A 223 -10.92 -21.52 -4.49
C ALA A 223 -10.44 -20.16 -3.97
N LEU A 224 -10.99 -19.73 -2.84
CA LEU A 224 -10.44 -18.66 -2.03
C LEU A 224 -9.26 -19.18 -1.19
N ARG A 225 -8.28 -18.34 -0.96
CA ARG A 225 -7.14 -18.63 -0.06
C ARG A 225 -7.54 -18.53 1.43
N PHE A 226 -8.52 -17.67 1.72
CA PHE A 226 -9.13 -17.48 3.03
C PHE A 226 -10.64 -17.32 2.87
N GLU A 227 -11.43 -17.77 3.86
CA GLU A 227 -12.88 -17.53 3.85
C GLU A 227 -13.24 -16.04 3.81
N ASP A 228 -12.40 -15.21 4.43
CA ASP A 228 -12.52 -13.76 4.53
C ASP A 228 -11.48 -13.03 3.63
N GLU A 229 -11.09 -13.63 2.47
CA GLU A 229 -10.02 -13.12 1.61
C GLU A 229 -10.27 -11.67 1.16
N PHE A 230 -11.52 -11.30 0.91
CA PHE A 230 -11.90 -9.98 0.42
C PHE A 230 -11.60 -8.85 1.44
N VAL A 231 -11.92 -9.03 2.72
CA VAL A 231 -11.60 -8.02 3.74
C VAL A 231 -10.11 -7.98 4.04
N ARG A 232 -9.41 -9.12 3.95
CA ARG A 232 -7.95 -9.17 4.08
C ARG A 232 -7.28 -8.37 2.98
N HIS A 233 -7.75 -8.51 1.73
CA HIS A 233 -7.25 -7.70 0.63
C HIS A 233 -7.49 -6.21 0.85
N LYS A 234 -8.65 -5.81 1.40
CA LYS A 234 -8.89 -4.40 1.76
C LYS A 234 -7.99 -3.89 2.88
N ILE A 235 -7.55 -4.74 3.79
CA ILE A 235 -6.49 -4.40 4.75
C ILE A 235 -5.15 -4.20 4.04
N LEU A 236 -4.79 -5.07 3.10
CA LEU A 236 -3.59 -4.95 2.26
C LEU A 236 -3.56 -3.59 1.55
N ASP A 237 -4.65 -3.24 0.85
CA ASP A 237 -4.82 -1.96 0.16
C ASP A 237 -4.62 -0.78 1.12
N ALA A 238 -5.27 -0.82 2.29
CA ALA A 238 -5.18 0.27 3.26
C ALA A 238 -3.76 0.44 3.82
N VAL A 239 -3.04 -0.66 4.06
CA VAL A 239 -1.62 -0.63 4.50
C VAL A 239 -0.74 0.00 3.42
N GLY A 240 -0.94 -0.36 2.16
CA GLY A 240 -0.20 0.18 1.02
C GLY A 240 -0.48 1.67 0.78
N ASP A 241 -1.75 2.07 0.83
CA ASP A 241 -2.15 3.47 0.64
C ASP A 241 -1.67 4.37 1.79
N LEU A 242 -1.67 3.86 3.04
CA LEU A 242 -1.13 4.59 4.19
C LEU A 242 0.40 4.73 4.16
N ALA A 243 1.12 3.89 3.41
CA ALA A 243 2.56 4.07 3.20
C ALA A 243 2.90 5.45 2.62
N LEU A 244 1.96 6.06 1.89
CA LEU A 244 2.10 7.39 1.29
C LEU A 244 2.20 8.53 2.31
N VAL A 245 1.91 8.29 3.60
CA VAL A 245 2.22 9.20 4.70
C VAL A 245 3.72 9.43 4.82
N GLY A 246 4.56 8.50 4.33
CA GLY A 246 6.02 8.61 4.32
C GLY A 246 6.70 8.16 5.62
N TYR A 247 5.92 7.75 6.62
CA TYR A 247 6.40 7.20 7.89
C TYR A 247 5.59 5.97 8.26
N PRO A 248 6.21 4.95 8.86
CA PRO A 248 5.45 3.88 9.50
C PRO A 248 4.54 4.45 10.58
N VAL A 249 3.27 4.09 10.55
CA VAL A 249 2.25 4.61 11.46
C VAL A 249 2.16 3.71 12.70
N ILE A 250 2.07 4.32 13.89
CA ILE A 250 1.70 3.66 15.14
C ILE A 250 0.33 4.22 15.56
N GLY A 251 -0.68 3.36 15.53
CA GLY A 251 -2.07 3.73 15.77
C GLY A 251 -3.02 2.62 15.37
N HIS A 252 -4.29 2.75 15.73
CA HIS A 252 -5.34 1.79 15.36
C HIS A 252 -6.20 2.36 14.22
N LEU A 253 -5.99 1.87 13.01
CA LEU A 253 -6.81 2.18 11.85
C LEU A 253 -8.14 1.42 11.93
N VAL A 254 -9.25 2.14 11.82
CA VAL A 254 -10.60 1.58 11.73
C VAL A 254 -11.24 2.06 10.42
N ALA A 255 -11.57 1.14 9.53
CA ALA A 255 -12.15 1.45 8.23
C ALA A 255 -13.45 0.67 7.98
N HIS A 256 -14.43 1.34 7.40
CA HIS A 256 -15.69 0.75 6.98
C HIS A 256 -16.00 1.16 5.54
N ARG A 257 -16.15 0.16 4.65
CA ARG A 257 -16.46 0.36 3.22
C ARG A 257 -15.52 1.34 2.50
N ALA A 258 -14.35 1.61 3.06
CA ALA A 258 -13.35 2.46 2.47
C ALA A 258 -12.73 1.81 1.21
N GLY A 259 -12.02 2.60 0.43
CA GLY A 259 -11.27 2.20 -0.76
C GLY A 259 -10.19 3.23 -1.03
N HIS A 260 -9.39 3.06 -2.10
CA HIS A 260 -8.22 3.88 -2.40
C HIS A 260 -8.49 5.39 -2.31
N ALA A 261 -9.64 5.87 -2.84
CA ALA A 261 -10.00 7.28 -2.75
C ALA A 261 -10.06 7.80 -1.32
N LEU A 262 -10.67 7.03 -0.40
CA LEU A 262 -10.78 7.46 0.99
C LEU A 262 -9.48 7.21 1.76
N HIS A 263 -8.74 6.14 1.44
CA HIS A 263 -7.44 5.87 2.06
C HIS A 263 -6.42 6.96 1.74
N THR A 264 -6.29 7.34 0.48
CA THR A 264 -5.31 8.34 0.03
C THR A 264 -5.68 9.75 0.47
N GLU A 265 -6.96 10.13 0.44
CA GLU A 265 -7.45 11.37 1.03
C GLU A 265 -7.15 11.42 2.54
N PHE A 266 -7.34 10.29 3.22
CA PHE A 266 -7.08 10.18 4.65
C PHE A 266 -5.58 10.24 4.96
N ALA A 267 -4.71 9.68 4.13
CA ALA A 267 -3.25 9.82 4.26
C ALA A 267 -2.83 11.31 4.22
N GLY A 268 -3.41 12.10 3.32
CA GLY A 268 -3.21 13.55 3.28
C GLY A 268 -3.70 14.22 4.56
N LYS A 269 -4.92 13.89 5.02
CA LYS A 269 -5.50 14.43 6.25
C LYS A 269 -4.68 14.11 7.50
N ILE A 270 -4.04 12.95 7.58
CA ILE A 270 -3.13 12.62 8.70
C ILE A 270 -2.01 13.67 8.79
N LEU A 271 -1.36 13.98 7.66
CA LEU A 271 -0.26 14.96 7.64
C LEU A 271 -0.72 16.39 7.96
N GLU A 272 -1.93 16.78 7.53
CA GLU A 272 -2.54 18.08 7.86
C GLU A 272 -2.85 18.22 9.35
N ALA A 273 -3.21 17.13 10.03
CA ALA A 273 -3.57 17.08 11.44
C ALA A 273 -2.32 16.99 12.35
N ALA A 274 -1.33 17.88 12.17
CA ALA A 274 -0.03 17.83 12.83
C ALA A 274 -0.10 17.84 14.37
N ASP A 275 -1.19 18.31 14.94
CA ASP A 275 -1.45 18.32 16.39
C ASP A 275 -2.01 16.99 16.93
N CYS A 276 -2.29 16.01 16.05
CA CYS A 276 -2.85 14.70 16.39
C CYS A 276 -1.82 13.56 16.37
N TRP A 277 -0.56 13.86 16.06
CA TRP A 277 0.52 12.87 16.05
C TRP A 277 1.86 13.47 16.47
N SER A 278 2.83 12.61 16.72
CA SER A 278 4.22 12.99 16.97
C SER A 278 5.17 12.05 16.27
N LEU A 279 6.34 12.55 15.86
CA LEU A 279 7.43 11.71 15.38
C LEU A 279 8.20 11.13 16.56
N VAL A 280 8.38 9.83 16.55
CA VAL A 280 9.08 9.10 17.62
C VAL A 280 10.13 8.15 17.02
N GLN A 281 11.18 7.86 17.80
CA GLN A 281 12.26 6.95 17.42
C GLN A 281 12.55 5.98 18.58
N GLY A 282 13.15 4.86 18.26
CA GLY A 282 13.53 3.84 19.24
C GLY A 282 12.84 2.50 18.98
N PRO A 283 13.10 1.50 19.81
CA PRO A 283 12.33 0.26 19.76
C PRO A 283 10.89 0.53 20.19
N LEU A 284 9.95 -0.24 19.68
CA LEU A 284 8.50 -0.01 19.85
C LEU A 284 8.04 -0.01 21.33
N ASP A 285 8.76 -0.70 22.20
CA ASP A 285 8.54 -0.76 23.65
C ASP A 285 9.17 0.41 24.44
N ALA A 286 10.02 1.23 23.79
CA ALA A 286 10.74 2.35 24.42
C ALA A 286 10.92 3.54 23.46
N LEU A 287 9.82 4.00 22.86
CA LEU A 287 9.83 5.13 21.92
C LEU A 287 10.09 6.46 22.61
N VAL A 288 10.98 7.26 22.05
CA VAL A 288 11.28 8.62 22.47
C VAL A 288 10.95 9.62 21.34
N PRO A 289 10.66 10.91 21.66
CA PRO A 289 10.48 11.92 20.62
C PRO A 289 11.66 11.96 19.67
N ALA A 290 11.42 12.06 18.37
CA ALA A 290 12.46 12.25 17.38
C ALA A 290 13.14 13.61 17.61
N ALA A 291 14.46 13.62 17.72
CA ALA A 291 15.21 14.87 17.73
C ALA A 291 14.87 15.62 16.43
N SER A 292 14.37 16.85 16.55
CA SER A 292 13.85 17.73 15.51
C SER A 292 14.23 17.34 14.07
N VAL A 293 13.45 16.45 13.46
CA VAL A 293 13.43 16.29 12.00
C VAL A 293 12.63 17.50 11.50
N PRO A 294 13.15 18.33 10.61
CA PRO A 294 12.35 19.39 10.05
C PRO A 294 11.18 18.74 9.32
N VAL A 295 9.99 18.87 9.88
CA VAL A 295 8.74 18.56 9.16
C VAL A 295 8.70 19.60 8.04
N THR A 296 9.13 19.21 6.85
CA THR A 296 8.82 20.00 5.65
C THR A 296 7.32 19.85 5.46
N ALA A 297 6.55 20.75 6.10
CA ALA A 297 5.16 20.93 5.78
C ALA A 297 5.05 21.09 4.26
N PRO A 298 4.10 20.41 3.59
CA PRO A 298 3.90 20.60 2.18
C PRO A 298 3.62 22.09 1.96
N SER A 299 4.52 22.76 1.22
CA SER A 299 4.23 24.08 0.67
C SER A 299 3.04 23.88 -0.26
N LEU A 300 1.87 24.33 0.16
CA LEU A 300 0.73 24.57 -0.73
C LEU A 300 1.14 25.75 -1.61
N ALA A 301 1.94 25.51 -2.63
CA ALA A 301 2.18 26.46 -3.69
C ALA A 301 0.96 26.44 -4.62
N ASN A 302 0.28 27.60 -4.69
CA ASN A 302 -0.84 27.94 -5.58
C ASN A 302 -0.62 27.51 -7.04
#